data_1feb5a7b774765c19ccf6b685fa1c4df
#
_entry.id   1feb5a7b774765c19ccf6b685fa1c4df
#
_cell.length_a   1.000
_cell.length_b   1.000
_cell.length_c   1.000
_cell.angle_alpha   90.00
_cell.angle_beta   90.00
_cell.angle_gamma   90.00
#
_symmetry.space_group_name_H-M   'P 1'
#
loop_
_entity.id
_entity.type
_entity.pdbx_description
1 polymer ?
#
loop_
_entity_poly.entity_id
_entity_poly.type
_entity_poly.pdbx_seq_one_letter_code
_entity_poly.pdbx_strand_id
1 'polypeptide(L)'
;MFELNLCKYIYDEEKDELIDGIYFEKIYVDNNKVVVSNFNDLQRLEKSLELFSSYLGKDDHSYCYIMIESRHKLTTELKENNIENRLFLSENFTFNGEELSIEFDPDSNLIGKNNLEDFEKFKKKEELLIRLSNETIGKKRWLNFTKLEKRCWLDFAYFRMNERGEPLSLNITVDGKYLLCEEDVYCYLGEEVYGVLGYLGYNFNAFVDVLCDLPLKVKWINFQYSKDNFESKEFFYHLDDFTEVLKKYSSLEISY
;
A
#
# COMPACT_ATOMS: atom_id res chain seq x y z
N MET A 1 6.76 8.17 14.75
CA MET A 1 5.99 9.44 14.89
C MET A 1 4.92 9.42 13.83
N PHE A 2 3.68 9.70 14.20
CA PHE A 2 2.53 9.71 13.32
C PHE A 2 2.02 11.13 13.15
N GLU A 3 1.36 11.41 12.04
CA GLU A 3 0.66 12.65 11.77
C GLU A 3 -0.85 12.34 11.66
N LEU A 4 -1.66 13.05 12.42
CA LEU A 4 -3.11 13.07 12.33
C LEU A 4 -3.49 14.19 11.36
N ASN A 5 -4.05 13.85 10.24
CA ASN A 5 -4.50 14.80 9.23
C ASN A 5 -6.03 14.90 9.27
N LEU A 6 -6.53 16.09 9.50
CA LEU A 6 -7.95 16.43 9.41
C LEU A 6 -8.20 16.90 7.97
N CYS A 7 -8.98 16.16 7.21
CA CYS A 7 -9.14 16.36 5.77
C CYS A 7 -10.60 16.60 5.38
N LYS A 8 -10.78 17.34 4.29
CA LYS A 8 -12.06 17.54 3.62
C LYS A 8 -11.89 17.15 2.15
N TYR A 9 -12.74 16.25 1.64
CA TYR A 9 -12.82 15.93 0.22
C TYR A 9 -13.90 16.80 -0.44
N ILE A 10 -13.56 17.38 -1.59
CA ILE A 10 -14.46 18.26 -2.35
C ILE A 10 -14.80 17.53 -3.66
N TYR A 11 -16.07 17.08 -3.79
CA TYR A 11 -16.53 16.29 -4.94
C TYR A 11 -16.37 17.00 -6.29
N ASP A 12 -16.74 18.27 -6.34
CA ASP A 12 -16.73 19.04 -7.60
C ASP A 12 -15.30 19.31 -8.13
N GLU A 13 -14.31 19.24 -7.25
CA GLU A 13 -12.89 19.47 -7.58
C GLU A 13 -12.08 18.17 -7.58
N GLU A 14 -12.68 17.05 -7.19
CA GLU A 14 -12.03 15.74 -7.05
C GLU A 14 -10.70 15.80 -6.27
N LYS A 15 -10.66 16.60 -5.21
CA LYS A 15 -9.45 16.81 -4.42
C LYS A 15 -9.65 16.72 -2.92
N ASP A 16 -8.58 16.36 -2.23
CA ASP A 16 -8.45 16.45 -0.78
C ASP A 16 -7.92 17.82 -0.37
N GLU A 17 -8.52 18.44 0.62
CA GLU A 17 -8.05 19.64 1.29
C GLU A 17 -7.64 19.29 2.71
N LEU A 18 -6.36 19.51 3.04
CA LEU A 18 -5.87 19.38 4.40
C LEU A 18 -6.34 20.58 5.24
N ILE A 19 -7.11 20.32 6.28
CA ILE A 19 -7.56 21.34 7.24
C ILE A 19 -6.43 21.63 8.23
N ASP A 20 -5.86 20.57 8.83
CA ASP A 20 -4.67 20.65 9.69
C ASP A 20 -4.00 19.28 9.88
N GLY A 21 -2.71 19.28 10.24
CA GLY A 21 -1.91 18.11 10.55
C GLY A 21 -1.26 18.25 11.94
N ILE A 22 -1.42 17.23 12.80
CA ILE A 22 -0.96 17.25 14.18
C ILE A 22 -0.18 15.98 14.49
N TYR A 23 1.02 16.13 15.03
CA TYR A 23 1.88 14.99 15.36
C TYR A 23 1.52 14.37 16.70
N PHE A 24 1.60 13.04 16.78
CA PHE A 24 1.39 12.25 17.98
C PHE A 24 2.29 11.00 18.00
N GLU A 25 2.34 10.27 19.12
CA GLU A 25 3.27 9.16 19.28
C GLU A 25 2.59 7.80 19.45
N LYS A 26 1.40 7.74 20.04
CA LYS A 26 0.74 6.48 20.39
C LYS A 26 -0.54 6.27 19.61
N ILE A 27 -0.71 5.04 19.10
CA ILE A 27 -1.92 4.58 18.42
C ILE A 27 -2.24 3.15 18.86
N TYR A 28 -3.50 2.88 19.22
CA TYR A 28 -3.99 1.56 19.55
C TYR A 28 -5.51 1.46 19.31
N VAL A 29 -6.08 0.26 19.43
CA VAL A 29 -7.52 0.04 19.35
C VAL A 29 -8.07 -0.27 20.74
N ASP A 30 -9.14 0.40 21.10
CA ASP A 30 -9.95 0.12 22.30
C ASP A 30 -11.44 0.18 21.93
N ASN A 31 -12.20 -0.84 22.35
CA ASN A 31 -13.65 -0.93 22.14
C ASN A 31 -14.11 -0.57 20.69
N ASN A 32 -13.41 -1.12 19.70
CA ASN A 32 -13.68 -0.88 18.27
C ASN A 32 -13.52 0.59 17.83
N LYS A 33 -12.62 1.32 18.51
CA LYS A 33 -12.21 2.69 18.13
C LYS A 33 -10.71 2.74 18.02
N VAL A 34 -10.20 3.54 17.09
CA VAL A 34 -8.79 3.91 17.06
C VAL A 34 -8.56 5.02 18.08
N VAL A 35 -7.65 4.79 19.00
CA VAL A 35 -7.28 5.77 20.01
C VAL A 35 -5.88 6.27 19.73
N VAL A 36 -5.72 7.58 19.69
CA VAL A 36 -4.44 8.27 19.53
C VAL A 36 -4.16 9.16 20.72
N SER A 37 -2.91 9.21 21.15
CA SER A 37 -2.51 10.00 22.31
C SER A 37 -1.04 10.43 22.25
N ASN A 38 -0.60 11.19 23.24
CA ASN A 38 0.71 11.83 23.29
C ASN A 38 0.92 12.80 22.12
N PHE A 39 -0.01 13.75 21.98
CA PHE A 39 0.08 14.80 21.00
C PHE A 39 1.17 15.81 21.36
N ASN A 40 1.90 16.26 20.36
CA ASN A 40 2.97 17.25 20.55
C ASN A 40 2.42 18.64 20.84
N ASP A 41 1.18 18.94 20.42
CA ASP A 41 0.52 20.23 20.61
C ASP A 41 -0.99 20.06 20.83
N LEU A 42 -1.40 19.91 22.09
CA LEU A 42 -2.80 19.71 22.47
C LEU A 42 -3.66 20.95 22.18
N GLN A 43 -3.13 22.17 22.36
CA GLN A 43 -3.90 23.38 22.12
C GLN A 43 -4.20 23.55 20.63
N ARG A 44 -3.25 23.20 19.78
CA ARG A 44 -3.46 23.18 18.34
C ARG A 44 -4.49 22.13 17.96
N LEU A 45 -4.38 20.92 18.53
CA LEU A 45 -5.35 19.85 18.29
C LEU A 45 -6.78 20.29 18.63
N GLU A 46 -7.00 20.87 19.82
CA GLU A 46 -8.34 21.34 20.23
C GLU A 46 -8.93 22.33 19.22
N LYS A 47 -8.16 23.35 18.83
CA LYS A 47 -8.60 24.33 17.83
C LYS A 47 -8.91 23.70 16.47
N SER A 48 -8.07 22.76 16.05
CA SER A 48 -8.24 22.08 14.77
C SER A 48 -9.44 21.16 14.76
N LEU A 49 -9.74 20.47 15.87
CA LEU A 49 -10.95 19.66 16.03
C LEU A 49 -12.22 20.54 16.06
N GLU A 50 -12.18 21.72 16.70
CA GLU A 50 -13.26 22.68 16.64
C GLU A 50 -13.52 23.15 15.21
N LEU A 51 -12.46 23.50 14.47
CA LEU A 51 -12.54 23.90 13.07
C LEU A 51 -13.09 22.76 12.21
N PHE A 52 -12.53 21.54 12.34
CA PHE A 52 -12.98 20.34 11.63
C PHE A 52 -14.47 20.06 11.89
N SER A 53 -14.89 20.09 13.16
CA SER A 53 -16.30 19.93 13.54
C SER A 53 -17.20 21.00 12.91
N SER A 54 -16.67 22.18 12.64
CA SER A 54 -17.43 23.24 11.97
C SER A 54 -17.74 22.94 10.50
N TYR A 55 -17.04 22.03 9.86
CA TYR A 55 -17.29 21.59 8.48
C TYR A 55 -18.25 20.40 8.39
N LEU A 56 -18.42 19.63 9.48
CA LEU A 56 -19.28 18.45 9.47
C LEU A 56 -20.74 18.80 9.13
N GLY A 57 -21.29 18.10 8.15
CA GLY A 57 -22.71 18.22 7.78
C GLY A 57 -23.15 19.54 7.15
N LYS A 58 -22.23 20.41 6.72
CA LYS A 58 -22.58 21.73 6.16
C LYS A 58 -22.70 21.79 4.66
N ASP A 59 -22.15 20.81 3.95
CA ASP A 59 -22.03 20.88 2.50
C ASP A 59 -22.33 19.50 1.88
N ASP A 60 -23.37 19.45 1.03
CA ASP A 60 -23.76 18.22 0.32
C ASP A 60 -22.73 17.78 -0.74
N HIS A 61 -21.76 18.65 -1.09
CA HIS A 61 -20.72 18.42 -2.09
C HIS A 61 -19.35 18.09 -1.48
N SER A 62 -19.27 17.87 -0.18
CA SER A 62 -18.01 17.49 0.48
C SER A 62 -18.25 16.58 1.67
N TYR A 63 -17.25 15.77 2.00
CA TYR A 63 -17.21 15.01 3.25
C TYR A 63 -15.89 15.22 3.97
N CYS A 64 -15.92 15.06 5.30
CA CYS A 64 -14.73 15.15 6.12
C CYS A 64 -14.28 13.75 6.56
N TYR A 65 -12.98 13.57 6.73
CA TYR A 65 -12.41 12.34 7.25
C TYR A 65 -11.13 12.62 8.01
N ILE A 66 -10.74 11.68 8.86
CA ILE A 66 -9.47 11.71 9.60
C ILE A 66 -8.53 10.70 8.96
N MET A 67 -7.31 11.13 8.66
CA MET A 67 -6.26 10.26 8.14
C MET A 67 -5.08 10.23 9.10
N ILE A 68 -4.63 9.04 9.44
CA ILE A 68 -3.37 8.85 10.17
C ILE A 68 -2.30 8.46 9.16
N GLU A 69 -1.19 9.18 9.19
CA GLU A 69 -0.07 8.98 8.28
C GLU A 69 1.23 8.79 9.05
N SER A 70 2.09 7.91 8.56
CA SER A 70 3.49 7.85 8.95
C SER A 70 4.38 7.87 7.73
N ARG A 71 5.58 8.43 7.86
CA ARG A 71 6.55 8.53 6.77
C ARG A 71 7.85 7.85 7.16
N HIS A 72 8.34 7.01 6.27
CA HIS A 72 9.59 6.29 6.44
C HIS A 72 10.53 6.55 5.26
N LYS A 73 11.81 6.72 5.57
CA LYS A 73 12.84 6.86 4.57
C LYS A 73 13.52 5.52 4.38
N LEU A 74 13.34 4.92 3.22
CA LEU A 74 13.99 3.68 2.85
C LEU A 74 15.21 3.98 1.98
N THR A 75 16.33 3.35 2.31
CA THR A 75 17.53 3.37 1.47
C THR A 75 17.57 2.11 0.61
N THR A 76 17.56 2.27 -0.70
CA THR A 76 17.68 1.16 -1.66
C THR A 76 19.00 1.23 -2.42
N GLU A 77 19.32 0.18 -3.18
CA GLU A 77 20.49 0.16 -4.07
C GLU A 77 20.48 1.29 -5.12
N LEU A 78 19.30 1.83 -5.44
CA LEU A 78 19.15 2.81 -6.51
C LEU A 78 19.05 4.25 -5.97
N LYS A 79 18.32 4.46 -4.91
CA LYS A 79 18.09 5.78 -4.29
C LYS A 79 17.40 5.67 -2.94
N GLU A 80 17.40 6.78 -2.20
CA GLU A 80 16.52 6.96 -1.05
C GLU A 80 15.07 7.19 -1.50
N ASN A 81 14.13 6.62 -0.78
CA ASN A 81 12.72 6.70 -1.07
C ASN A 81 11.93 7.06 0.19
N ASN A 82 11.03 8.00 0.08
CA ASN A 82 10.05 8.28 1.11
C ASN A 82 8.83 7.37 0.86
N ILE A 83 8.47 6.57 1.85
CA ILE A 83 7.30 5.69 1.82
C ILE A 83 6.34 6.15 2.89
N GLU A 84 5.09 6.30 2.50
CA GLU A 84 4.00 6.70 3.39
C GLU A 84 3.13 5.48 3.72
N ASN A 85 2.70 5.42 4.97
CA ASN A 85 1.69 4.46 5.42
C ASN A 85 0.50 5.26 5.94
N ARG A 86 -0.69 4.97 5.41
CA ARG A 86 -1.91 5.74 5.67
C ARG A 86 -3.03 4.85 6.18
N LEU A 87 -3.78 5.36 7.15
CA LEU A 87 -5.02 4.79 7.66
C LEU A 87 -6.10 5.87 7.59
N PHE A 88 -7.18 5.59 6.88
CA PHE A 88 -8.34 6.47 6.79
C PHE A 88 -9.36 6.08 7.84
N LEU A 89 -9.94 7.06 8.52
CA LEU A 89 -10.89 6.89 9.60
C LEU A 89 -12.10 7.78 9.39
N SER A 90 -13.20 7.47 10.08
CA SER A 90 -14.41 8.25 10.00
C SER A 90 -14.26 9.68 10.58
N GLU A 91 -15.24 10.50 10.35
CA GLU A 91 -15.38 11.82 10.95
C GLU A 91 -15.90 11.79 12.39
N ASN A 92 -16.35 10.62 12.86
CA ASN A 92 -16.90 10.44 14.19
C ASN A 92 -15.81 10.25 15.23
N PHE A 93 -15.63 11.21 16.10
CA PHE A 93 -14.61 11.18 17.14
C PHE A 93 -15.09 11.73 18.47
N THR A 94 -14.35 11.39 19.52
CA THR A 94 -14.47 12.00 20.85
C THR A 94 -13.08 12.36 21.35
N PHE A 95 -12.93 13.53 21.96
CA PHE A 95 -11.70 13.99 22.57
C PHE A 95 -11.92 14.28 24.05
N ASN A 96 -11.05 13.75 24.91
CA ASN A 96 -11.17 13.88 26.38
C ASN A 96 -10.14 14.85 27.00
N GLY A 97 -9.39 15.57 26.18
CA GLY A 97 -8.32 16.47 26.60
C GLY A 97 -6.91 15.85 26.54
N GLU A 98 -6.79 14.53 26.41
CA GLU A 98 -5.52 13.80 26.32
C GLU A 98 -5.52 12.79 25.17
N GLU A 99 -6.65 12.15 24.93
CA GLU A 99 -6.82 11.09 23.93
C GLU A 99 -7.95 11.44 22.95
N LEU A 100 -7.70 11.20 21.68
CA LEU A 100 -8.68 11.26 20.61
C LEU A 100 -9.08 9.84 20.24
N SER A 101 -10.35 9.50 20.45
CA SER A 101 -10.95 8.23 20.04
C SER A 101 -11.78 8.45 18.78
N ILE A 102 -11.45 7.69 17.72
CA ILE A 102 -12.06 7.80 16.40
C ILE A 102 -12.78 6.49 16.09
N GLU A 103 -14.03 6.56 15.72
CA GLU A 103 -14.83 5.39 15.38
C GLU A 103 -14.40 4.81 14.03
N PHE A 104 -14.41 3.48 13.90
CA PHE A 104 -14.42 2.85 12.58
C PHE A 104 -15.81 3.09 11.96
N ASP A 105 -15.83 3.58 10.74
CA ASP A 105 -17.08 3.74 10.00
C ASP A 105 -17.42 2.45 9.25
N PRO A 106 -18.36 1.61 9.72
CA PRO A 106 -18.73 0.37 9.06
C PRO A 106 -19.46 0.60 7.72
N ASP A 107 -20.02 1.80 7.51
CA ASP A 107 -20.89 2.12 6.38
C ASP A 107 -20.24 3.03 5.32
N SER A 108 -19.00 3.51 5.54
CA SER A 108 -18.34 4.38 4.56
C SER A 108 -17.98 3.60 3.29
N ASN A 109 -18.86 3.66 2.30
CA ASN A 109 -18.63 3.10 0.98
C ASN A 109 -17.60 3.90 0.15
N LEU A 110 -17.06 5.01 0.69
CA LEU A 110 -16.30 5.99 -0.07
C LEU A 110 -14.78 5.84 0.01
N ILE A 111 -14.22 5.28 1.12
CA ILE A 111 -12.76 5.19 1.29
C ILE A 111 -12.32 3.79 1.79
N GLY A 112 -13.01 2.75 1.39
CA GLY A 112 -12.75 1.39 1.90
C GLY A 112 -13.43 1.16 3.26
N LYS A 113 -13.70 -0.10 3.56
CA LYS A 113 -14.28 -0.49 4.85
C LYS A 113 -13.21 -0.33 5.92
N ASN A 114 -13.18 0.80 6.59
CA ASN A 114 -12.34 1.01 7.76
C ASN A 114 -12.79 0.08 8.89
N ASN A 115 -12.20 -1.06 8.96
CA ASN A 115 -12.45 -2.05 9.99
C ASN A 115 -11.16 -2.38 10.74
N LEU A 116 -11.26 -3.22 11.74
CA LEU A 116 -10.12 -3.70 12.51
C LEU A 116 -9.03 -4.32 11.61
N GLU A 117 -9.41 -4.92 10.49
CA GLU A 117 -8.48 -5.51 9.51
C GLU A 117 -7.60 -4.44 8.84
N ASP A 118 -8.14 -3.27 8.49
CA ASP A 118 -7.37 -2.16 7.91
C ASP A 118 -6.39 -1.59 8.93
N PHE A 119 -6.79 -1.50 10.19
CA PHE A 119 -5.90 -1.10 11.28
C PHE A 119 -4.76 -2.10 11.49
N GLU A 120 -5.07 -3.40 11.54
CA GLU A 120 -4.05 -4.45 11.64
C GLU A 120 -3.11 -4.44 10.43
N LYS A 121 -3.63 -4.20 9.23
CA LYS A 121 -2.83 -4.03 8.01
C LYS A 121 -1.94 -2.80 8.11
N PHE A 122 -2.47 -1.67 8.58
CA PHE A 122 -1.69 -0.45 8.82
C PHE A 122 -0.54 -0.70 9.81
N LYS A 123 -0.81 -1.36 10.93
CA LYS A 123 0.23 -1.73 11.91
C LYS A 123 1.29 -2.64 11.32
N LYS A 124 0.90 -3.65 10.54
CA LYS A 124 1.86 -4.55 9.88
C LYS A 124 2.74 -3.84 8.87
N LYS A 125 2.17 -2.89 8.11
CA LYS A 125 2.95 -2.02 7.23
C LYS A 125 3.95 -1.20 8.03
N GLU A 126 3.52 -0.62 9.14
CA GLU A 126 4.37 0.19 10.02
C GLU A 126 5.55 -0.63 10.58
N GLU A 127 5.29 -1.82 11.11
CA GLU A 127 6.33 -2.75 11.58
C GLU A 127 7.34 -3.09 10.48
N LEU A 128 6.85 -3.36 9.26
CA LEU A 128 7.70 -3.65 8.11
C LEU A 128 8.56 -2.43 7.72
N LEU A 129 7.97 -1.24 7.65
CA LEU A 129 8.68 -0.01 7.30
C LEU A 129 9.74 0.36 8.33
N ILE A 130 9.46 0.24 9.62
CA ILE A 130 10.44 0.45 10.70
C ILE A 130 11.63 -0.52 10.54
N ARG A 131 11.37 -1.80 10.25
CA ARG A 131 12.42 -2.80 10.02
C ARG A 131 13.27 -2.43 8.80
N LEU A 132 12.64 -2.04 7.69
CA LEU A 132 13.31 -1.76 6.43
C LEU A 132 14.04 -0.41 6.44
N SER A 133 13.59 0.57 7.22
CA SER A 133 14.22 1.90 7.29
C SER A 133 15.63 1.87 7.92
N ASN A 134 15.98 0.80 8.62
CA ASN A 134 17.29 0.60 9.22
C ASN A 134 18.26 -0.19 8.32
N GLU A 135 17.87 -0.53 7.11
CA GLU A 135 18.64 -1.39 6.20
C GLU A 135 18.77 -0.76 4.82
N THR A 136 19.87 -1.08 4.11
CA THR A 136 19.92 -0.87 2.66
C THR A 136 19.19 -2.01 1.98
N ILE A 137 18.13 -1.69 1.22
CA ILE A 137 17.27 -2.67 0.60
C ILE A 137 17.82 -3.05 -0.77
N GLY A 138 18.25 -4.31 -0.89
CA GLY A 138 18.71 -4.90 -2.15
C GLY A 138 17.59 -5.61 -2.90
N LYS A 139 17.92 -6.06 -4.12
CA LYS A 139 17.04 -6.88 -4.94
C LYS A 139 16.60 -8.16 -4.23
N LYS A 140 15.39 -8.59 -4.54
CA LYS A 140 14.78 -9.84 -4.01
C LYS A 140 14.66 -9.90 -2.49
N ARG A 141 14.65 -8.73 -1.82
CA ARG A 141 14.46 -8.65 -0.37
C ARG A 141 13.13 -9.29 0.06
N TRP A 142 12.09 -9.15 -0.75
CA TRP A 142 10.76 -9.71 -0.56
C TRP A 142 10.71 -11.25 -0.51
N LEU A 143 11.73 -11.96 -0.99
CA LEU A 143 11.80 -13.42 -0.90
C LEU A 143 11.71 -13.94 0.54
N ASN A 144 12.19 -13.16 1.51
CA ASN A 144 12.15 -13.50 2.91
C ASN A 144 10.90 -13.00 3.64
N PHE A 145 9.94 -12.44 2.91
CA PHE A 145 8.71 -11.90 3.47
C PHE A 145 7.61 -12.95 3.54
N THR A 146 6.79 -12.85 4.58
CA THR A 146 5.51 -13.55 4.62
C THR A 146 4.60 -13.04 3.48
N LYS A 147 3.54 -13.76 3.17
CA LYS A 147 2.56 -13.36 2.13
C LYS A 147 1.96 -11.98 2.43
N LEU A 148 1.62 -11.70 3.70
CA LEU A 148 1.11 -10.39 4.11
C LEU A 148 2.16 -9.28 3.90
N GLU A 149 3.42 -9.53 4.24
CA GLU A 149 4.50 -8.56 4.02
C GLU A 149 4.77 -8.31 2.54
N LYS A 150 4.64 -9.34 1.68
CA LYS A 150 4.71 -9.18 0.21
C LYS A 150 3.58 -8.28 -0.31
N ARG A 151 2.36 -8.44 0.21
CA ARG A 151 1.25 -7.53 -0.11
C ARG A 151 1.53 -6.09 0.34
N CYS A 152 2.06 -5.90 1.54
CA CYS A 152 2.49 -4.58 1.99
C CYS A 152 3.59 -3.99 1.08
N TRP A 153 4.54 -4.82 0.65
CA TRP A 153 5.58 -4.42 -0.30
C TRP A 153 5.01 -3.96 -1.64
N LEU A 154 4.01 -4.68 -2.17
CA LEU A 154 3.32 -4.31 -3.41
C LEU A 154 2.49 -3.02 -3.25
N ASP A 155 1.88 -2.79 -2.09
CA ASP A 155 1.22 -1.52 -1.79
C ASP A 155 2.23 -0.36 -1.81
N PHE A 156 3.43 -0.53 -1.23
CA PHE A 156 4.48 0.49 -1.31
C PHE A 156 4.93 0.74 -2.74
N ALA A 157 5.10 -0.32 -3.53
CA ALA A 157 5.44 -0.22 -4.95
C ALA A 157 4.35 0.54 -5.74
N TYR A 158 3.07 0.30 -5.44
CA TYR A 158 1.94 0.97 -6.06
C TYR A 158 1.94 2.47 -5.78
N PHE A 159 2.08 2.90 -4.53
CA PHE A 159 2.12 4.33 -4.19
C PHE A 159 3.27 5.07 -4.87
N ARG A 160 4.34 4.36 -5.21
CA ARG A 160 5.47 4.90 -5.95
C ARG A 160 5.36 4.78 -7.47
N MET A 161 4.27 4.20 -7.98
CA MET A 161 4.09 3.97 -9.42
C MET A 161 4.23 5.26 -10.24
N ASN A 162 3.71 6.38 -9.75
CA ASN A 162 3.79 7.68 -10.41
C ASN A 162 5.20 8.30 -10.41
N GLU A 163 6.07 7.85 -9.50
CA GLU A 163 7.47 8.30 -9.40
C GLU A 163 8.43 7.36 -10.15
N ARG A 164 7.94 6.22 -10.66
CA ARG A 164 8.76 5.29 -11.42
C ARG A 164 9.26 5.95 -12.70
N GLY A 165 10.53 5.78 -12.97
CA GLY A 165 11.13 6.19 -14.24
C GLY A 165 10.77 5.21 -15.36
N GLU A 166 11.45 5.34 -16.48
CA GLU A 166 11.40 4.39 -17.59
C GLU A 166 11.81 2.98 -17.11
N PRO A 167 11.28 1.91 -17.75
CA PRO A 167 11.68 0.55 -17.46
C PRO A 167 13.20 0.37 -17.55
N LEU A 168 13.80 -0.26 -16.55
CA LEU A 168 15.23 -0.59 -16.56
C LEU A 168 15.53 -1.68 -17.58
N SER A 169 14.60 -2.60 -17.79
CA SER A 169 14.70 -3.65 -18.79
C SER A 169 13.33 -4.11 -19.27
N LEU A 170 13.20 -4.27 -20.59
CA LEU A 170 12.07 -4.94 -21.24
C LEU A 170 12.36 -6.39 -21.62
N ASN A 171 13.60 -6.85 -21.42
CA ASN A 171 14.01 -8.24 -21.64
C ASN A 171 14.41 -8.82 -20.28
N ILE A 172 13.58 -9.66 -19.71
CA ILE A 172 13.74 -10.17 -18.36
C ILE A 172 13.84 -11.70 -18.34
N THR A 173 14.64 -12.21 -17.41
CA THR A 173 14.71 -13.65 -17.13
C THR A 173 14.07 -13.92 -15.78
N VAL A 174 13.03 -14.73 -15.78
CA VAL A 174 12.30 -15.15 -14.59
C VAL A 174 12.79 -16.54 -14.19
N ASP A 175 13.19 -16.71 -12.93
CA ASP A 175 13.54 -18.02 -12.39
C ASP A 175 12.35 -18.56 -11.57
N GLY A 176 11.76 -19.63 -12.07
CA GLY A 176 10.60 -20.27 -11.46
C GLY A 176 10.81 -20.79 -10.04
N LYS A 177 12.04 -20.95 -9.60
CA LYS A 177 12.34 -21.33 -8.21
C LYS A 177 11.86 -20.29 -7.19
N TYR A 178 11.67 -19.05 -7.61
CA TYR A 178 11.25 -17.95 -6.76
C TYR A 178 9.78 -17.57 -6.94
N LEU A 179 9.02 -18.26 -7.81
CA LEU A 179 7.64 -17.95 -8.08
C LEU A 179 6.75 -19.08 -7.54
N LEU A 180 6.38 -18.94 -6.29
CA LEU A 180 5.62 -19.95 -5.54
C LEU A 180 4.19 -19.51 -5.20
N CYS A 181 3.86 -18.23 -5.41
CA CYS A 181 2.52 -17.68 -5.21
C CYS A 181 2.31 -16.46 -6.10
N GLU A 182 1.08 -15.96 -6.14
CA GLU A 182 0.67 -14.81 -6.92
C GLU A 182 1.51 -13.55 -6.59
N GLU A 183 1.72 -13.28 -5.32
CA GLU A 183 2.48 -12.13 -4.86
C GLU A 183 3.95 -12.18 -5.33
N ASP A 184 4.53 -13.38 -5.46
CA ASP A 184 5.89 -13.55 -5.98
C ASP A 184 5.98 -13.12 -7.44
N VAL A 185 4.96 -13.41 -8.26
CA VAL A 185 4.93 -13.00 -9.66
C VAL A 185 5.01 -11.49 -9.77
N TYR A 186 4.16 -10.77 -9.02
CA TYR A 186 4.14 -9.30 -9.06
C TYR A 186 5.42 -8.68 -8.52
N CYS A 187 5.94 -9.17 -7.39
CA CYS A 187 7.20 -8.69 -6.81
C CYS A 187 8.38 -8.94 -7.76
N TYR A 188 8.49 -10.14 -8.32
CA TYR A 188 9.60 -10.52 -9.20
C TYR A 188 9.60 -9.70 -10.48
N LEU A 189 8.49 -9.71 -11.21
CA LEU A 189 8.39 -9.01 -12.48
C LEU A 189 8.52 -7.50 -12.31
N GLY A 190 7.88 -6.92 -11.28
CA GLY A 190 8.00 -5.51 -10.98
C GLY A 190 9.45 -5.09 -10.73
N GLU A 191 10.19 -5.89 -9.94
CA GLU A 191 11.59 -5.61 -9.62
C GLU A 191 12.53 -5.78 -10.81
N GLU A 192 12.33 -6.78 -11.66
CA GLU A 192 13.16 -6.96 -12.87
C GLU A 192 12.93 -5.85 -13.89
N VAL A 193 11.71 -5.32 -13.99
CA VAL A 193 11.36 -4.26 -14.93
C VAL A 193 11.75 -2.87 -14.43
N TYR A 194 11.46 -2.55 -13.16
CA TYR A 194 11.60 -1.18 -12.63
C TYR A 194 12.62 -1.07 -11.47
N GLY A 195 13.27 -2.15 -11.08
CA GLY A 195 14.18 -2.18 -9.93
C GLY A 195 13.46 -2.36 -8.60
N VAL A 196 14.20 -2.18 -7.51
CA VAL A 196 13.70 -2.36 -6.15
C VAL A 196 12.46 -1.49 -5.90
N LEU A 197 11.40 -2.06 -5.33
CA LEU A 197 10.07 -1.46 -5.22
C LEU A 197 9.43 -1.14 -6.59
N GLY A 198 9.82 -1.87 -7.64
CA GLY A 198 9.17 -1.77 -8.94
C GLY A 198 7.75 -2.32 -8.91
N TYR A 199 6.84 -1.67 -9.64
CA TYR A 199 5.43 -2.03 -9.70
C TYR A 199 5.03 -2.56 -11.07
N LEU A 200 4.44 -3.77 -11.08
CA LEU A 200 3.85 -4.37 -12.27
C LEU A 200 2.44 -4.95 -11.98
N GLY A 201 1.72 -4.37 -11.05
CA GLY A 201 0.45 -4.84 -10.53
C GLY A 201 0.55 -5.34 -9.08
N TYR A 202 -0.56 -5.34 -8.36
CA TYR A 202 -0.73 -5.92 -7.02
C TYR A 202 -1.88 -6.91 -6.95
N ASN A 203 -2.59 -7.06 -8.05
CA ASN A 203 -3.58 -8.08 -8.34
C ASN A 203 -3.57 -8.39 -9.85
N PHE A 204 -4.28 -9.43 -10.24
CA PHE A 204 -4.25 -9.91 -11.62
C PHE A 204 -4.76 -8.88 -12.64
N ASN A 205 -5.84 -8.14 -12.33
CA ASN A 205 -6.37 -7.13 -13.24
C ASN A 205 -5.38 -5.97 -13.44
N ALA A 206 -4.81 -5.44 -12.34
CA ALA A 206 -3.79 -4.40 -12.42
C ALA A 206 -2.53 -4.88 -13.17
N PHE A 207 -2.17 -6.16 -13.03
CA PHE A 207 -1.07 -6.76 -13.77
C PHE A 207 -1.36 -6.81 -15.29
N VAL A 208 -2.57 -7.22 -15.68
CA VAL A 208 -2.99 -7.22 -17.09
C VAL A 208 -2.97 -5.81 -17.66
N ASP A 209 -3.52 -4.83 -16.95
CA ASP A 209 -3.57 -3.43 -17.40
C ASP A 209 -2.16 -2.87 -17.66
N VAL A 210 -1.21 -3.11 -16.75
CA VAL A 210 0.17 -2.66 -16.95
C VAL A 210 0.85 -3.37 -18.12
N LEU A 211 0.59 -4.68 -18.31
CA LEU A 211 1.19 -5.45 -19.41
C LEU A 211 0.68 -5.04 -20.79
N CYS A 212 -0.55 -4.54 -20.93
CA CYS A 212 -1.09 -4.10 -22.21
C CYS A 212 -0.24 -3.00 -22.85
N ASP A 213 0.39 -2.16 -22.02
CA ASP A 213 1.19 -1.01 -22.48
C ASP A 213 2.70 -1.29 -22.46
N LEU A 214 3.12 -2.49 -22.07
CA LEU A 214 4.53 -2.80 -21.83
C LEU A 214 5.01 -3.96 -22.72
N PRO A 215 5.85 -3.71 -23.76
CA PRO A 215 6.30 -4.74 -24.70
C PRO A 215 7.40 -5.63 -24.10
N LEU A 216 7.06 -6.40 -23.05
CA LEU A 216 8.01 -7.28 -22.37
C LEU A 216 8.43 -8.48 -23.22
N LYS A 217 9.68 -8.90 -23.04
CA LYS A 217 10.18 -10.22 -23.46
C LYS A 217 10.60 -10.99 -22.21
N VAL A 218 9.88 -12.04 -21.93
CA VAL A 218 10.04 -12.84 -20.71
C VAL A 218 10.63 -14.21 -21.09
N LYS A 219 11.78 -14.52 -20.52
CA LYS A 219 12.34 -15.87 -20.55
C LYS A 219 12.13 -16.50 -19.17
N TRP A 220 11.28 -17.51 -19.08
CA TRP A 220 10.98 -18.22 -17.82
C TRP A 220 11.78 -19.52 -17.77
N ILE A 221 12.80 -19.55 -16.94
CA ILE A 221 13.61 -20.73 -16.66
C ILE A 221 13.09 -21.47 -15.41
N ASN A 222 13.40 -22.75 -15.27
CA ASN A 222 12.91 -23.60 -14.17
C ASN A 222 11.38 -23.54 -14.00
N PHE A 223 10.64 -23.43 -15.11
CA PHE A 223 9.19 -23.30 -15.10
C PHE A 223 8.50 -24.48 -14.41
N GLN A 224 9.02 -25.70 -14.62
CA GLN A 224 8.45 -26.89 -13.99
C GLN A 224 8.47 -26.81 -12.46
N TYR A 225 9.50 -26.18 -11.88
CA TYR A 225 9.57 -25.98 -10.44
C TYR A 225 8.43 -25.08 -9.93
N SER A 226 8.15 -23.95 -10.62
CA SER A 226 6.97 -23.12 -10.29
C SER A 226 5.69 -23.94 -10.42
N LYS A 227 5.52 -24.67 -11.51
CA LYS A 227 4.30 -25.44 -11.79
C LYS A 227 4.00 -26.48 -10.71
N ASP A 228 5.03 -27.11 -10.17
CA ASP A 228 4.89 -28.15 -9.14
C ASP A 228 4.65 -27.58 -7.73
N ASN A 229 5.04 -26.32 -7.49
CA ASN A 229 5.06 -25.72 -6.15
C ASN A 229 4.22 -24.45 -6.00
N PHE A 230 3.56 -23.98 -7.07
CA PHE A 230 2.76 -22.76 -7.01
C PHE A 230 1.50 -22.96 -6.15
N GLU A 231 1.37 -22.15 -5.10
CA GLU A 231 0.17 -22.13 -4.26
C GLU A 231 -1.00 -21.52 -5.01
N SER A 232 -1.91 -22.37 -5.50
CA SER A 232 -3.22 -21.92 -6.00
C SER A 232 -4.27 -22.09 -4.91
N LYS A 233 -5.00 -21.03 -4.58
CA LYS A 233 -6.22 -21.11 -3.76
C LYS A 233 -7.41 -21.34 -4.68
N GLU A 234 -8.43 -22.06 -4.21
CA GLU A 234 -9.65 -22.44 -4.97
C GLU A 234 -10.35 -21.31 -5.73
N PHE A 235 -10.09 -20.04 -5.40
CA PHE A 235 -10.71 -18.85 -5.99
C PHE A 235 -9.69 -17.81 -6.50
N PHE A 236 -8.42 -18.17 -6.64
CA PHE A 236 -7.37 -17.26 -7.10
C PHE A 236 -6.75 -17.76 -8.41
N TYR A 237 -6.04 -16.86 -9.07
CA TYR A 237 -5.39 -17.13 -10.34
C TYR A 237 -4.31 -18.20 -10.20
N HIS A 238 -4.31 -19.12 -11.16
CA HIS A 238 -3.34 -20.18 -11.26
C HIS A 238 -2.11 -19.73 -12.07
N LEU A 239 -1.02 -20.47 -11.97
CA LEU A 239 0.17 -20.18 -12.75
C LEU A 239 -0.11 -20.14 -14.27
N ASP A 240 -1.06 -20.96 -14.73
CA ASP A 240 -1.45 -21.01 -16.15
C ASP A 240 -2.12 -19.70 -16.60
N ASP A 241 -2.88 -19.00 -15.73
CA ASP A 241 -3.49 -17.71 -16.05
C ASP A 241 -2.41 -16.65 -16.31
N PHE A 242 -1.34 -16.61 -15.48
CA PHE A 242 -0.20 -15.73 -15.70
C PHE A 242 0.53 -16.04 -17.00
N THR A 243 0.72 -17.32 -17.33
CA THR A 243 1.38 -17.69 -18.58
C THR A 243 0.56 -17.34 -19.81
N GLU A 244 -0.78 -17.47 -19.75
CA GLU A 244 -1.68 -17.06 -20.82
C GLU A 244 -1.63 -15.55 -21.05
N VAL A 245 -1.68 -14.75 -19.99
CA VAL A 245 -1.59 -13.29 -20.07
C VAL A 245 -0.23 -12.85 -20.62
N LEU A 246 0.86 -13.42 -20.13
CA LEU A 246 2.20 -13.14 -20.64
C LEU A 246 2.35 -13.53 -22.12
N LYS A 247 1.76 -14.64 -22.58
CA LYS A 247 1.75 -15.00 -24.00
C LYS A 247 0.92 -14.04 -24.85
N LYS A 248 -0.15 -13.49 -24.28
CA LYS A 248 -1.07 -12.62 -24.99
C LYS A 248 -0.52 -11.19 -25.17
N TYR A 249 0.09 -10.63 -24.14
CA TYR A 249 0.52 -9.24 -24.08
C TYR A 249 2.04 -9.03 -24.13
N SER A 250 2.81 -10.10 -24.06
CA SER A 250 4.28 -10.08 -24.11
C SER A 250 4.82 -11.23 -24.96
N SER A 251 6.14 -11.28 -25.11
CA SER A 251 6.80 -12.47 -25.72
C SER A 251 7.28 -13.38 -24.59
N LEU A 252 6.73 -14.58 -24.49
CA LEU A 252 7.09 -15.57 -23.46
C LEU A 252 7.82 -16.77 -24.04
N GLU A 253 9.06 -17.01 -23.58
CA GLU A 253 9.85 -18.21 -23.80
C GLU A 253 9.91 -19.02 -22.49
N ILE A 254 9.50 -20.28 -22.52
CA ILE A 254 9.52 -21.18 -21.37
C ILE A 254 10.64 -22.21 -21.52
N SER A 255 11.47 -22.34 -20.48
CA SER A 255 12.48 -23.41 -20.35
C SER A 255 12.20 -24.24 -19.09
N TYR A 256 12.11 -25.53 -19.25
CA TYR A 256 11.79 -26.51 -18.20
C TYR A 256 13.02 -26.92 -17.39
#